data_0b8f794fd57061bd16d9d715bcce0c7c
#
_entry.id   0b8f794fd57061bd16d9d715bcce0c7c
#
_cell.length_a   1.000
_cell.length_b   1.000
_cell.length_c   1.000
_cell.angle_alpha   90.00
_cell.angle_beta   90.00
_cell.angle_gamma   90.00
#
_symmetry.space_group_name_H-M   'P 1'
#
loop_
_entity.id
_entity.type
_entity.pdbx_description
1 polymer ?
#
loop_
_entity_poly.entity_id
_entity_poly.type
_entity_poly.pdbx_seq_one_letter_code
_entity_poly.pdbx_strand_id
1 'polypeptide(L)'
;MSILDELAAHARERVLADSENMSLDILQAMCREKGRANGARFYDALKKDDLSFICEVKKASPSKGVIARDFPYLDIARDYEAAGADCISCLTEPKWFFGSDDIFREIRAAVSTPMLRKDFTVSDYQLYQSRLMGADCVLLICALLDTKTLAQYLAVCDELGLSALVETHDADEIRSAVAAGAKIIGVNNRNLKDFSVDFSNAARLRDLIPPEAVCVAESGVQSAQDVAALRSIGADAVLIGETLMRASDKARRLAELRGNL
;
A
#
# COMPACT_ATOMS: atom_id res chain seq x y z
N MET A 1 2.95 24.77 0.50
CA MET A 1 2.29 23.56 -0.02
C MET A 1 3.17 22.40 0.42
N SER A 2 2.60 21.41 1.07
CA SER A 2 3.37 20.22 1.47
C SER A 2 3.62 19.31 0.27
N ILE A 3 4.58 18.40 0.37
CA ILE A 3 4.80 17.39 -0.70
C ILE A 3 3.54 16.54 -0.92
N LEU A 4 2.78 16.28 0.14
CA LEU A 4 1.52 15.53 0.03
C LEU A 4 0.48 16.30 -0.80
N ASP A 5 0.39 17.64 -0.64
CA ASP A 5 -0.49 18.48 -1.46
C ASP A 5 -0.10 18.45 -2.94
N GLU A 6 1.22 18.45 -3.24
CA GLU A 6 1.73 18.36 -4.61
C GLU A 6 1.43 17.00 -5.24
N LEU A 7 1.60 15.92 -4.48
CA LEU A 7 1.28 14.55 -4.91
C LEU A 7 -0.22 14.40 -5.18
N ALA A 8 -1.06 14.92 -4.29
CA ALA A 8 -2.52 14.90 -4.47
C ALA A 8 -2.97 15.76 -5.65
N ALA A 9 -2.36 16.95 -5.86
CA ALA A 9 -2.66 17.79 -7.02
C ALA A 9 -2.32 17.08 -8.33
N HIS A 10 -1.14 16.49 -8.43
CA HIS A 10 -0.73 15.71 -9.60
C HIS A 10 -1.60 14.47 -9.82
N ALA A 11 -2.05 13.81 -8.76
CA ALA A 11 -3.00 12.70 -8.87
C ALA A 11 -4.34 13.15 -9.47
N ARG A 12 -4.85 14.34 -9.06
CA ARG A 12 -6.06 14.93 -9.65
C ARG A 12 -5.89 15.27 -11.12
N GLU A 13 -4.73 15.83 -11.50
CA GLU A 13 -4.42 16.12 -12.91
C GLU A 13 -4.44 14.83 -13.75
N ARG A 14 -3.84 13.74 -13.25
CA ARG A 14 -3.87 12.44 -13.93
C ARG A 14 -5.30 11.89 -14.08
N VAL A 15 -6.09 11.95 -13.03
CA VAL A 15 -7.51 11.52 -13.08
C VAL A 15 -8.30 12.31 -14.12
N LEU A 16 -8.10 13.63 -14.20
CA LEU A 16 -8.76 14.46 -15.21
C LEU A 16 -8.36 14.04 -16.62
N ALA A 17 -7.06 13.91 -16.90
CA ALA A 17 -6.55 13.48 -18.20
C ALA A 17 -7.04 12.08 -18.59
N ASP A 18 -7.05 11.13 -17.65
CA ASP A 18 -7.53 9.78 -17.87
C ASP A 18 -9.04 9.77 -18.14
N SER A 19 -9.82 10.60 -17.44
CA SER A 19 -11.28 10.69 -17.59
C SER A 19 -11.73 11.29 -18.94
N GLU A 20 -10.90 12.10 -19.57
CA GLU A 20 -11.13 12.59 -20.95
C GLU A 20 -11.05 11.43 -21.95
N ASN A 21 -10.20 10.46 -21.74
CA ASN A 21 -10.03 9.28 -22.60
C ASN A 21 -11.03 8.18 -22.28
N MET A 22 -11.39 8.00 -21.01
CA MET A 22 -12.29 6.95 -20.54
C MET A 22 -13.13 7.49 -19.39
N SER A 23 -14.43 7.71 -19.62
CA SER A 23 -15.31 8.24 -18.58
C SER A 23 -15.51 7.26 -17.41
N LEU A 24 -15.90 7.80 -16.23
CA LEU A 24 -16.22 7.00 -15.06
C LEU A 24 -17.32 5.96 -15.37
N ASP A 25 -18.36 6.34 -16.14
CA ASP A 25 -19.44 5.43 -16.50
C ASP A 25 -18.95 4.21 -17.30
N ILE A 26 -17.98 4.42 -18.20
CA ILE A 26 -17.34 3.34 -18.97
C ILE A 26 -16.57 2.43 -18.04
N LEU A 27 -15.73 2.97 -17.13
CA LEU A 27 -14.99 2.18 -16.14
C LEU A 27 -15.93 1.35 -15.25
N GLN A 28 -17.01 1.96 -14.80
CA GLN A 28 -18.03 1.26 -13.99
C GLN A 28 -18.69 0.12 -14.78
N ALA A 29 -19.02 0.36 -16.05
CA ALA A 29 -19.60 -0.68 -16.92
C ALA A 29 -18.61 -1.85 -17.12
N MET A 30 -17.34 -1.56 -17.39
CA MET A 30 -16.29 -2.58 -17.51
C MET A 30 -16.07 -3.35 -16.21
N CYS A 31 -16.11 -2.68 -15.06
CA CYS A 31 -16.01 -3.34 -13.77
C CYS A 31 -17.21 -4.25 -13.49
N ARG A 32 -18.44 -3.85 -13.85
CA ARG A 32 -19.63 -4.71 -13.74
C ARG A 32 -19.50 -5.97 -14.62
N GLU A 33 -19.03 -5.82 -15.85
CA GLU A 33 -18.80 -6.95 -16.76
C GLU A 33 -17.72 -7.89 -16.25
N LYS A 34 -16.61 -7.34 -15.72
CA LYS A 34 -15.51 -8.13 -15.13
C LYS A 34 -15.92 -8.85 -13.85
N GLY A 35 -17.00 -8.41 -13.19
CA GLY A 35 -17.47 -8.93 -11.92
C GLY A 35 -16.63 -8.49 -10.73
N ARG A 36 -17.00 -8.93 -9.54
CA ARG A 36 -16.34 -8.58 -8.27
C ARG A 36 -14.96 -9.25 -8.18
N ALA A 37 -13.93 -8.53 -7.68
CA ALA A 37 -12.64 -9.12 -7.36
C ALA A 37 -12.70 -9.98 -6.08
N ASN A 38 -11.67 -10.77 -5.84
CA ASN A 38 -11.49 -11.48 -4.58
C ASN A 38 -10.52 -10.70 -3.66
N GLY A 39 -10.95 -9.52 -3.19
CA GLY A 39 -10.14 -8.67 -2.30
C GLY A 39 -9.88 -9.30 -0.93
N ALA A 40 -10.65 -10.32 -0.54
CA ALA A 40 -10.38 -11.10 0.66
C ALA A 40 -8.96 -11.68 0.65
N ARG A 41 -8.42 -12.04 -0.52
CA ARG A 41 -7.05 -12.57 -0.66
C ARG A 41 -5.99 -11.69 -0.01
N PHE A 42 -6.08 -10.35 -0.16
CA PHE A 42 -5.11 -9.44 0.44
C PHE A 42 -5.30 -9.38 1.97
N TYR A 43 -6.54 -9.23 2.43
CA TYR A 43 -6.86 -9.23 3.85
C TYR A 43 -6.45 -10.56 4.52
N ASP A 44 -6.81 -11.70 3.93
CA ASP A 44 -6.51 -13.03 4.47
C ASP A 44 -5.00 -13.31 4.51
N ALA A 45 -4.24 -12.80 3.52
CA ALA A 45 -2.79 -12.90 3.50
C ALA A 45 -2.11 -12.16 4.65
N LEU A 46 -2.75 -11.12 5.21
CA LEU A 46 -2.25 -10.36 6.35
C LEU A 46 -2.71 -10.90 7.71
N LYS A 47 -3.82 -11.63 7.76
CA LYS A 47 -4.40 -12.15 9.01
C LYS A 47 -3.89 -13.55 9.29
N LYS A 48 -2.64 -13.67 9.72
CA LYS A 48 -1.95 -14.90 10.09
C LYS A 48 -1.54 -14.89 11.56
N ASP A 49 -1.09 -16.05 12.06
CA ASP A 49 -0.58 -16.18 13.44
C ASP A 49 0.77 -15.45 13.63
N ASP A 50 1.53 -15.20 12.55
CA ASP A 50 2.79 -14.45 12.58
C ASP A 50 2.72 -13.20 11.69
N LEU A 51 3.67 -12.26 11.92
CA LEU A 51 3.77 -11.00 11.20
C LEU A 51 3.89 -11.23 9.69
N SER A 52 2.98 -10.66 8.91
CA SER A 52 2.97 -10.74 7.45
C SER A 52 3.84 -9.66 6.82
N PHE A 53 4.41 -9.94 5.65
CA PHE A 53 5.32 -9.03 4.95
C PHE A 53 4.73 -8.56 3.62
N ILE A 54 4.47 -7.25 3.51
CA ILE A 54 4.14 -6.56 2.28
C ILE A 54 5.44 -6.03 1.68
N CYS A 55 5.94 -6.67 0.62
CA CYS A 55 7.20 -6.30 -0.03
C CYS A 55 6.95 -5.29 -1.14
N GLU A 56 7.59 -4.10 -1.06
CA GLU A 56 7.29 -2.99 -1.95
C GLU A 56 8.28 -2.90 -3.12
N VAL A 57 7.74 -2.89 -4.34
CA VAL A 57 8.46 -2.61 -5.59
C VAL A 57 8.43 -1.09 -5.83
N LYS A 58 9.59 -0.43 -5.65
CA LYS A 58 9.72 1.02 -5.67
C LYS A 58 11.05 1.50 -6.26
N LYS A 59 10.99 2.29 -7.34
CA LYS A 59 12.19 2.84 -8.00
C LYS A 59 12.77 4.05 -7.28
N ALA A 60 11.92 4.95 -6.81
CA ALA A 60 12.30 6.22 -6.20
C ALA A 60 11.31 6.64 -5.12
N SER A 61 11.65 7.68 -4.35
CA SER A 61 10.74 8.37 -3.43
C SER A 61 11.15 9.82 -3.24
N PRO A 62 10.22 10.74 -2.85
CA PRO A 62 10.55 12.13 -2.56
C PRO A 62 11.66 12.30 -1.52
N SER A 63 11.70 11.44 -0.51
CA SER A 63 12.65 11.53 0.60
C SER A 63 14.05 10.99 0.29
N LYS A 64 14.20 10.11 -0.71
CA LYS A 64 15.45 9.38 -0.99
C LYS A 64 15.92 9.54 -2.44
N GLY A 65 15.13 10.19 -3.31
CA GLY A 65 15.41 10.20 -4.74
C GLY A 65 15.37 8.80 -5.34
N VAL A 66 16.24 8.52 -6.31
CA VAL A 66 16.34 7.20 -6.96
C VAL A 66 16.96 6.20 -6.00
N ILE A 67 16.21 5.16 -5.65
CA ILE A 67 16.61 4.05 -4.77
C ILE A 67 17.26 2.93 -5.59
N ALA A 68 16.66 2.60 -6.74
CA ALA A 68 17.15 1.57 -7.66
C ALA A 68 17.38 2.21 -9.04
N ARG A 69 18.67 2.41 -9.43
CA ARG A 69 19.02 2.94 -10.76
C ARG A 69 18.63 1.94 -11.84
N ASP A 70 19.06 0.70 -11.66
CA ASP A 70 18.59 -0.44 -12.42
C ASP A 70 17.34 -0.99 -11.72
N PHE A 71 16.24 -1.10 -12.47
CA PHE A 71 14.92 -1.41 -11.92
C PHE A 71 14.25 -2.55 -12.69
N PRO A 72 14.77 -3.78 -12.59
CA PRO A 72 14.17 -4.97 -13.18
C PRO A 72 12.95 -5.41 -12.35
N TYR A 73 11.87 -4.61 -12.39
CA TYR A 73 10.69 -4.75 -11.50
C TYR A 73 10.01 -6.12 -11.60
N LEU A 74 10.06 -6.79 -12.77
CA LEU A 74 9.50 -8.13 -12.92
C LEU A 74 10.31 -9.16 -12.13
N ASP A 75 11.65 -9.10 -12.21
CA ASP A 75 12.52 -10.01 -11.48
C ASP A 75 12.42 -9.74 -9.97
N ILE A 76 12.37 -8.45 -9.57
CA ILE A 76 12.16 -8.08 -8.17
C ILE A 76 10.85 -8.65 -7.62
N ALA A 77 9.75 -8.56 -8.39
CA ALA A 77 8.45 -9.07 -7.96
C ALA A 77 8.45 -10.61 -7.87
N ARG A 78 9.07 -11.29 -8.83
CA ARG A 78 9.25 -12.75 -8.79
C ARG A 78 10.12 -13.20 -7.63
N ASP A 79 11.21 -12.47 -7.34
CA ASP A 79 12.07 -12.74 -6.18
C ASP A 79 11.29 -12.60 -4.87
N TYR A 80 10.42 -11.58 -4.75
CA TYR A 80 9.55 -11.42 -3.58
C TYR A 80 8.56 -12.57 -3.43
N GLU A 81 7.89 -12.96 -4.52
CA GLU A 81 6.98 -14.11 -4.52
C GLU A 81 7.72 -15.41 -4.15
N ALA A 82 8.85 -15.69 -4.78
CA ALA A 82 9.67 -16.88 -4.51
C ALA A 82 10.22 -16.90 -3.08
N ALA A 83 10.52 -15.73 -2.50
CA ALA A 83 10.95 -15.58 -1.11
C ALA A 83 9.79 -15.68 -0.09
N GLY A 84 8.56 -15.87 -0.57
CA GLY A 84 7.37 -16.01 0.27
C GLY A 84 6.85 -14.69 0.84
N ALA A 85 6.94 -13.58 0.08
CA ALA A 85 6.22 -12.37 0.43
C ALA A 85 4.72 -12.66 0.55
N ASP A 86 4.08 -12.16 1.60
CA ASP A 86 2.66 -12.37 1.82
C ASP A 86 1.80 -11.52 0.88
N CYS A 87 2.27 -10.29 0.61
CA CYS A 87 1.71 -9.38 -0.37
C CYS A 87 2.83 -8.59 -1.07
N ILE A 88 2.53 -8.05 -2.26
CA ILE A 88 3.41 -7.14 -2.99
C ILE A 88 2.73 -5.78 -3.09
N SER A 89 3.44 -4.72 -2.71
CA SER A 89 3.06 -3.34 -2.96
C SER A 89 3.79 -2.83 -4.21
N CYS A 90 3.08 -2.18 -5.14
CA CYS A 90 3.68 -1.62 -6.35
C CYS A 90 3.30 -0.16 -6.50
N LEU A 91 4.32 0.72 -6.56
CA LEU A 91 4.14 2.16 -6.78
C LEU A 91 3.69 2.42 -8.22
N THR A 92 2.60 3.18 -8.39
CA THR A 92 2.12 3.61 -9.71
C THR A 92 2.25 5.13 -9.94
N GLU A 93 2.63 5.90 -8.91
CA GLU A 93 2.86 7.35 -9.04
C GLU A 93 4.09 7.62 -9.94
N PRO A 94 3.93 8.38 -11.08
CA PRO A 94 4.98 8.44 -12.09
C PRO A 94 6.03 9.53 -11.87
N LYS A 95 5.71 10.65 -11.20
CA LYS A 95 6.57 11.84 -11.16
C LYS A 95 7.66 11.76 -10.10
N TRP A 96 7.34 11.32 -8.89
CA TRP A 96 8.28 11.26 -7.77
C TRP A 96 8.73 9.85 -7.42
N PHE A 97 7.88 8.85 -7.70
CA PHE A 97 8.21 7.45 -7.42
C PHE A 97 8.66 6.68 -8.67
N PHE A 98 8.51 7.29 -9.86
CA PHE A 98 8.85 6.68 -11.15
C PHE A 98 8.17 5.32 -11.37
N GLY A 99 6.95 5.21 -10.85
CA GLY A 99 6.05 4.09 -11.08
C GLY A 99 5.23 4.26 -12.35
N SER A 100 4.41 3.28 -12.68
CA SER A 100 3.38 3.39 -13.71
C SER A 100 2.33 2.30 -13.57
N ASP A 101 1.15 2.54 -14.16
CA ASP A 101 0.10 1.54 -14.27
C ASP A 101 0.52 0.33 -15.11
N ASP A 102 1.39 0.52 -16.10
CA ASP A 102 1.90 -0.56 -16.94
C ASP A 102 2.83 -1.48 -16.16
N ILE A 103 3.76 -0.91 -15.35
CA ILE A 103 4.59 -1.69 -14.42
C ILE A 103 3.69 -2.55 -13.51
N PHE A 104 2.62 -1.96 -12.97
CA PHE A 104 1.69 -2.70 -12.12
C PHE A 104 1.02 -3.87 -12.87
N ARG A 105 0.51 -3.62 -14.08
CA ARG A 105 -0.14 -4.66 -14.90
C ARG A 105 0.82 -5.78 -15.27
N GLU A 106 2.04 -5.45 -15.64
CA GLU A 106 3.07 -6.43 -15.99
C GLU A 106 3.47 -7.29 -14.80
N ILE A 107 3.66 -6.68 -13.62
CA ILE A 107 3.90 -7.44 -12.38
C ILE A 107 2.69 -8.32 -12.07
N ARG A 108 1.46 -7.79 -12.15
CA ARG A 108 0.24 -8.57 -11.89
C ARG A 108 0.11 -9.79 -12.81
N ALA A 109 0.54 -9.68 -14.05
CA ALA A 109 0.56 -10.80 -14.99
C ALA A 109 1.65 -11.84 -14.68
N ALA A 110 2.73 -11.44 -13.99
CA ALA A 110 3.91 -12.26 -13.74
C ALA A 110 3.87 -13.01 -12.39
N VAL A 111 3.07 -12.56 -11.41
CA VAL A 111 3.00 -13.14 -10.06
C VAL A 111 1.56 -13.45 -9.66
N SER A 112 1.39 -14.39 -8.72
CA SER A 112 0.09 -14.75 -8.14
C SER A 112 -0.16 -14.09 -6.78
N THR A 113 0.88 -13.64 -6.10
CA THR A 113 0.84 -12.97 -4.79
C THR A 113 -0.14 -11.79 -4.80
N PRO A 114 -0.97 -11.59 -3.74
CA PRO A 114 -1.87 -10.45 -3.66
C PRO A 114 -1.14 -9.11 -3.78
N MET A 115 -1.72 -8.16 -4.56
CA MET A 115 -1.06 -6.90 -4.88
C MET A 115 -1.82 -5.67 -4.41
N LEU A 116 -1.09 -4.76 -3.76
CA LEU A 116 -1.50 -3.40 -3.43
C LEU A 116 -1.08 -2.42 -4.53
N ARG A 117 -2.04 -1.69 -5.13
CA ARG A 117 -1.72 -0.49 -5.91
C ARG A 117 -1.40 0.65 -4.96
N LYS A 118 -0.14 1.02 -4.86
CA LYS A 118 0.34 2.11 -3.99
C LYS A 118 0.39 3.40 -4.80
N ASP A 119 -0.63 4.23 -4.64
CA ASP A 119 -0.81 5.52 -5.31
C ASP A 119 -1.54 6.50 -4.38
N PHE A 120 -1.66 7.76 -4.76
CA PHE A 120 -2.43 8.78 -4.06
C PHE A 120 -3.87 8.77 -4.60
N THR A 121 -4.77 8.08 -3.88
CA THR A 121 -6.17 7.96 -4.27
C THR A 121 -6.92 9.22 -3.83
N VAL A 122 -7.35 10.01 -4.80
CA VAL A 122 -8.07 11.29 -4.62
C VAL A 122 -9.45 11.31 -5.29
N SER A 123 -9.79 10.24 -5.99
CA SER A 123 -11.06 10.05 -6.69
C SER A 123 -11.46 8.58 -6.71
N ASP A 124 -12.76 8.30 -6.64
CA ASP A 124 -13.31 6.96 -6.85
C ASP A 124 -12.98 6.38 -8.23
N TYR A 125 -12.76 7.23 -9.23
CA TYR A 125 -12.26 6.85 -10.55
C TYR A 125 -11.05 5.89 -10.46
N GLN A 126 -10.10 6.20 -9.57
CA GLN A 126 -8.90 5.38 -9.37
C GLN A 126 -9.20 4.00 -8.76
N LEU A 127 -10.31 3.85 -8.02
CA LEU A 127 -10.75 2.55 -7.49
C LEU A 127 -11.19 1.63 -8.61
N TYR A 128 -11.99 2.15 -9.56
CA TYR A 128 -12.40 1.40 -10.74
C TYR A 128 -11.22 1.07 -11.65
N GLN A 129 -10.28 2.01 -11.87
CA GLN A 129 -9.04 1.73 -12.57
C GLN A 129 -8.28 0.57 -11.90
N SER A 130 -8.09 0.63 -10.57
CA SER A 130 -7.39 -0.40 -9.80
C SER A 130 -8.03 -1.78 -9.96
N ARG A 131 -9.36 -1.84 -9.94
CA ARG A 131 -10.12 -3.08 -10.22
C ARG A 131 -9.81 -3.64 -11.59
N LEU A 132 -9.78 -2.80 -12.62
CA LEU A 132 -9.50 -3.22 -13.99
C LEU A 132 -8.04 -3.65 -14.19
N MET A 133 -7.11 -3.01 -13.50
CA MET A 133 -5.68 -3.39 -13.47
C MET A 133 -5.42 -4.72 -12.77
N GLY A 134 -6.37 -5.23 -12.00
CA GLY A 134 -6.23 -6.48 -11.26
C GLY A 134 -5.59 -6.31 -9.88
N ALA A 135 -5.70 -5.14 -9.27
CA ALA A 135 -5.33 -4.94 -7.87
C ALA A 135 -6.21 -5.78 -6.95
N ASP A 136 -5.63 -6.27 -5.86
CA ASP A 136 -6.34 -6.91 -4.76
C ASP A 136 -6.62 -5.89 -3.64
N CYS A 137 -5.76 -4.84 -3.54
CA CYS A 137 -5.86 -3.79 -2.53
C CYS A 137 -5.49 -2.43 -3.13
N VAL A 138 -6.06 -1.36 -2.57
CA VAL A 138 -5.72 0.04 -2.86
C VAL A 138 -5.27 0.77 -1.60
N LEU A 139 -4.55 1.89 -1.77
CA LEU A 139 -4.18 2.78 -0.69
C LEU A 139 -5.19 3.92 -0.56
N LEU A 140 -5.68 4.15 0.66
CA LEU A 140 -6.44 5.34 1.04
C LEU A 140 -5.68 6.06 2.17
N ILE A 141 -5.52 7.38 2.08
CA ILE A 141 -4.69 8.14 3.03
C ILE A 141 -5.58 9.11 3.80
N CYS A 142 -5.66 8.96 5.14
CA CYS A 142 -6.50 9.82 5.99
C CYS A 142 -6.11 11.30 5.91
N ALA A 143 -4.83 11.62 5.73
CA ALA A 143 -4.37 13.00 5.55
C ALA A 143 -4.91 13.67 4.26
N LEU A 144 -5.45 12.91 3.30
CA LEU A 144 -6.03 13.41 2.03
C LEU A 144 -7.55 13.32 1.99
N LEU A 145 -8.16 12.47 2.81
CA LEU A 145 -9.58 12.13 2.74
C LEU A 145 -10.24 12.39 4.09
N ASP A 146 -11.31 13.16 4.10
CA ASP A 146 -12.13 13.27 5.30
C ASP A 146 -12.87 11.95 5.59
N THR A 147 -13.36 11.77 6.80
CA THR A 147 -14.01 10.53 7.26
C THR A 147 -15.17 10.11 6.36
N LYS A 148 -15.95 11.07 5.85
CA LYS A 148 -17.11 10.81 4.97
C LYS A 148 -16.65 10.28 3.61
N THR A 149 -15.70 10.93 2.99
CA THR A 149 -15.12 10.52 1.69
C THR A 149 -14.42 9.17 1.84
N LEU A 150 -13.69 8.96 2.93
CA LEU A 150 -13.04 7.69 3.24
C LEU A 150 -14.08 6.54 3.33
N ALA A 151 -15.19 6.75 4.06
CA ALA A 151 -16.26 5.75 4.16
C ALA A 151 -16.92 5.47 2.79
N GLN A 152 -17.09 6.49 1.94
CA GLN A 152 -17.61 6.31 0.59
C GLN A 152 -16.66 5.47 -0.27
N TYR A 153 -15.34 5.73 -0.21
CA TYR A 153 -14.37 4.96 -0.98
C TYR A 153 -14.24 3.53 -0.48
N LEU A 154 -14.34 3.30 0.83
CA LEU A 154 -14.39 1.95 1.40
C LEU A 154 -15.62 1.18 0.91
N ALA A 155 -16.78 1.83 0.82
CA ALA A 155 -17.99 1.20 0.25
C ALA A 155 -17.80 0.82 -1.22
N VAL A 156 -17.20 1.69 -2.03
CA VAL A 156 -16.86 1.37 -3.43
C VAL A 156 -15.85 0.21 -3.51
N CYS A 157 -14.84 0.18 -2.64
CA CYS A 157 -13.91 -0.94 -2.57
C CYS A 157 -14.64 -2.27 -2.23
N ASP A 158 -15.54 -2.25 -1.27
CA ASP A 158 -16.37 -3.43 -0.91
C ASP A 158 -17.22 -3.89 -2.10
N GLU A 159 -17.85 -2.98 -2.86
CA GLU A 159 -18.62 -3.31 -4.07
C GLU A 159 -17.75 -3.95 -5.15
N LEU A 160 -16.56 -3.40 -5.37
CA LEU A 160 -15.61 -3.89 -6.37
C LEU A 160 -14.89 -5.19 -5.93
N GLY A 161 -14.99 -5.56 -4.66
CA GLY A 161 -14.25 -6.66 -4.05
C GLY A 161 -12.76 -6.37 -3.91
N LEU A 162 -12.40 -5.12 -3.63
CA LEU A 162 -11.04 -4.68 -3.30
C LEU A 162 -10.86 -4.59 -1.78
N SER A 163 -9.71 -4.96 -1.27
CA SER A 163 -9.26 -4.50 0.04
C SER A 163 -8.80 -3.04 -0.03
N ALA A 164 -8.79 -2.34 1.11
CA ALA A 164 -8.22 -1.01 1.22
C ALA A 164 -7.28 -0.94 2.44
N LEU A 165 -6.01 -0.59 2.20
CA LEU A 165 -5.06 -0.20 3.24
C LEU A 165 -5.27 1.28 3.53
N VAL A 166 -5.76 1.61 4.73
CA VAL A 166 -6.01 2.99 5.17
C VAL A 166 -4.80 3.47 5.95
N GLU A 167 -3.98 4.32 5.32
CA GLU A 167 -2.76 4.88 5.91
C GLU A 167 -3.11 6.01 6.87
N THR A 168 -2.50 5.96 8.07
CA THR A 168 -2.69 6.91 9.18
C THR A 168 -1.35 7.32 9.78
N HIS A 169 -1.27 8.53 10.37
CA HIS A 169 -0.04 9.08 10.95
C HIS A 169 -0.19 9.41 12.44
N ASP A 170 -1.40 9.63 12.91
CA ASP A 170 -1.71 10.03 14.28
C ASP A 170 -3.02 9.45 14.81
N ALA A 171 -3.35 9.78 16.04
CA ALA A 171 -4.53 9.26 16.74
C ALA A 171 -5.85 9.75 16.15
N ASP A 172 -5.90 10.96 15.59
CA ASP A 172 -7.11 11.52 14.99
C ASP A 172 -7.41 10.84 13.65
N GLU A 173 -6.38 10.56 12.85
CA GLU A 173 -6.49 9.81 11.62
C GLU A 173 -6.91 8.35 11.86
N ILE A 174 -6.40 7.69 12.92
CA ILE A 174 -6.87 6.34 13.28
C ILE A 174 -8.34 6.38 13.68
N ARG A 175 -8.77 7.35 14.51
CA ARG A 175 -10.19 7.50 14.86
C ARG A 175 -11.06 7.69 13.60
N SER A 176 -10.59 8.49 12.64
CA SER A 176 -11.27 8.67 11.35
C SER A 176 -11.37 7.36 10.56
N ALA A 177 -10.26 6.61 10.46
CA ALA A 177 -10.22 5.32 9.78
C ALA A 177 -11.20 4.30 10.41
N VAL A 178 -11.19 4.20 11.74
CA VAL A 178 -12.10 3.32 12.49
C VAL A 178 -13.55 3.73 12.28
N ALA A 179 -13.87 5.03 12.40
CA ALA A 179 -15.21 5.56 12.19
C ALA A 179 -15.72 5.34 10.75
N ALA A 180 -14.83 5.34 9.76
CA ALA A 180 -15.14 5.04 8.37
C ALA A 180 -15.33 3.54 8.10
N GLY A 181 -14.97 2.65 9.03
CA GLY A 181 -15.10 1.20 8.89
C GLY A 181 -13.89 0.51 8.23
N ALA A 182 -12.70 1.08 8.34
CA ALA A 182 -11.47 0.50 7.82
C ALA A 182 -11.19 -0.87 8.45
N LYS A 183 -10.90 -1.87 7.59
CA LYS A 183 -10.55 -3.25 8.00
C LYS A 183 -9.04 -3.49 8.06
N ILE A 184 -8.26 -2.69 7.33
CA ILE A 184 -6.79 -2.72 7.34
C ILE A 184 -6.33 -1.28 7.59
N ILE A 185 -5.65 -1.06 8.71
CA ILE A 185 -5.18 0.26 9.12
C ILE A 185 -3.65 0.24 9.15
N GLY A 186 -3.05 1.09 8.33
CA GLY A 186 -1.61 1.29 8.27
C GLY A 186 -1.19 2.45 9.17
N VAL A 187 -0.19 2.23 10.03
CA VAL A 187 0.46 3.29 10.79
C VAL A 187 1.78 3.61 10.11
N ASN A 188 1.86 4.78 9.49
CA ASN A 188 3.09 5.22 8.85
C ASN A 188 4.01 5.90 9.88
N ASN A 189 5.17 5.28 10.12
CA ASN A 189 6.21 5.82 10.99
C ASN A 189 6.95 7.01 10.38
N ARG A 190 6.71 7.32 9.10
CA ARG A 190 7.31 8.45 8.41
C ARG A 190 6.40 9.66 8.46
N ASN A 191 6.91 10.76 9.00
CA ASN A 191 6.26 12.07 8.93
C ASN A 191 6.35 12.61 7.49
N LEU A 192 5.20 12.88 6.87
CA LEU A 192 5.15 13.38 5.49
C LEU A 192 5.56 14.85 5.33
N LYS A 193 5.75 15.59 6.45
CA LYS A 193 6.14 17.02 6.41
C LYS A 193 7.65 17.20 6.31
N ASP A 194 8.42 16.37 7.02
CA ASP A 194 9.88 16.48 7.15
C ASP A 194 10.63 15.19 6.81
N PHE A 195 9.90 14.12 6.47
CA PHE A 195 10.40 12.77 6.17
C PHE A 195 11.14 12.07 7.32
N SER A 196 11.11 12.62 8.53
CA SER A 196 11.63 11.93 9.71
C SER A 196 10.88 10.59 9.92
N VAL A 197 11.59 9.61 10.45
CA VAL A 197 11.01 8.30 10.77
C VAL A 197 11.08 8.10 12.27
N ASP A 198 9.92 7.99 12.91
CA ASP A 198 9.78 7.61 14.30
C ASP A 198 9.21 6.19 14.39
N PHE A 199 10.10 5.22 14.54
CA PHE A 199 9.73 3.81 14.58
C PHE A 199 8.82 3.47 15.78
N SER A 200 8.81 4.29 16.83
CA SER A 200 7.93 4.11 17.99
C SER A 200 6.47 4.52 17.72
N ASN A 201 6.17 5.17 16.57
CA ASN A 201 4.83 5.68 16.28
C ASN A 201 3.79 4.55 16.23
N ALA A 202 4.09 3.46 15.55
CA ALA A 202 3.20 2.30 15.49
C ALA A 202 2.92 1.73 16.89
N ALA A 203 3.93 1.64 17.76
CA ALA A 203 3.76 1.16 19.12
C ALA A 203 2.85 2.07 19.97
N ARG A 204 3.02 3.40 19.85
CA ARG A 204 2.19 4.37 20.58
C ARG A 204 0.72 4.37 20.16
N LEU A 205 0.46 4.02 18.91
CA LEU A 205 -0.86 4.12 18.30
C LEU A 205 -1.59 2.77 18.22
N ARG A 206 -0.90 1.65 18.46
CA ARG A 206 -1.45 0.30 18.30
C ARG A 206 -2.76 0.07 19.06
N ASP A 207 -2.84 0.55 20.30
CA ASP A 207 -4.02 0.34 21.16
C ASP A 207 -5.27 1.09 20.68
N LEU A 208 -5.13 2.03 19.74
CA LEU A 208 -6.27 2.72 19.12
C LEU A 208 -6.87 1.94 17.96
N ILE A 209 -6.18 0.92 17.47
CA ILE A 209 -6.64 0.07 16.37
C ILE A 209 -7.41 -1.13 16.95
N PRO A 210 -8.69 -1.31 16.61
CA PRO A 210 -9.49 -2.41 17.11
C PRO A 210 -8.89 -3.78 16.77
N PRO A 211 -9.06 -4.80 17.62
CA PRO A 211 -8.45 -6.12 17.43
C PRO A 211 -9.00 -6.86 16.19
N GLU A 212 -10.18 -6.49 15.71
CA GLU A 212 -10.77 -7.02 14.46
C GLU A 212 -10.13 -6.43 13.19
N ALA A 213 -9.52 -5.25 13.27
CA ALA A 213 -8.82 -4.63 12.16
C ALA A 213 -7.36 -5.12 12.10
N VAL A 214 -6.86 -5.31 10.88
CA VAL A 214 -5.44 -5.62 10.62
C VAL A 214 -4.61 -4.37 10.83
N CYS A 215 -3.58 -4.45 11.68
CA CYS A 215 -2.62 -3.38 11.92
C CYS A 215 -1.37 -3.58 11.06
N VAL A 216 -1.10 -2.65 10.16
CA VAL A 216 0.10 -2.66 9.30
C VAL A 216 1.06 -1.56 9.75
N ALA A 217 2.31 -1.91 10.10
CA ALA A 217 3.35 -0.91 10.34
C ALA A 217 4.05 -0.56 9.01
N GLU A 218 4.15 0.74 8.72
CA GLU A 218 4.78 1.22 7.49
C GLU A 218 6.00 2.08 7.81
N SER A 219 7.03 1.96 6.98
CA SER A 219 8.30 2.70 7.08
C SER A 219 9.17 2.35 8.29
N GLY A 220 10.49 2.42 8.11
CA GLY A 220 11.48 2.39 9.19
C GLY A 220 12.10 1.03 9.49
N VAL A 221 11.57 -0.08 8.99
CA VAL A 221 12.15 -1.41 9.24
C VAL A 221 13.47 -1.59 8.52
N GLN A 222 14.52 -1.90 9.29
CA GLN A 222 15.89 -2.11 8.78
C GLN A 222 16.52 -3.41 9.27
N SER A 223 16.00 -4.04 10.32
CA SER A 223 16.61 -5.20 10.96
C SER A 223 15.57 -6.21 11.47
N ALA A 224 16.03 -7.43 11.81
CA ALA A 224 15.19 -8.43 12.47
C ALA A 224 14.73 -7.97 13.87
N GLN A 225 15.50 -7.10 14.55
CA GLN A 225 15.12 -6.52 15.82
C GLN A 225 13.91 -5.59 15.67
N ASP A 226 13.85 -4.81 14.57
CA ASP A 226 12.69 -3.98 14.30
C ASP A 226 11.43 -4.84 14.06
N VAL A 227 11.59 -5.93 13.31
CA VAL A 227 10.52 -6.90 13.08
C VAL A 227 10.05 -7.56 14.39
N ALA A 228 10.99 -7.94 15.27
CA ALA A 228 10.66 -8.49 16.59
C ALA A 228 9.91 -7.47 17.47
N ALA A 229 10.30 -6.19 17.41
CA ALA A 229 9.59 -5.13 18.12
C ALA A 229 8.15 -4.95 17.60
N LEU A 230 7.92 -5.01 16.28
CA LEU A 230 6.57 -4.96 15.70
C LEU A 230 5.71 -6.16 16.10
N ARG A 231 6.29 -7.36 16.15
CA ARG A 231 5.61 -8.55 16.69
C ARG A 231 5.18 -8.34 18.14
N SER A 232 6.07 -7.77 18.97
CA SER A 232 5.80 -7.59 20.42
C SER A 232 4.66 -6.63 20.72
N ILE A 233 4.38 -5.67 19.82
CA ILE A 233 3.24 -4.75 19.96
C ILE A 233 1.96 -5.30 19.30
N GLY A 234 1.97 -6.50 18.74
CA GLY A 234 0.82 -7.11 18.08
C GLY A 234 0.46 -6.45 16.73
N ALA A 235 1.46 -6.01 15.96
CA ALA A 235 1.23 -5.68 14.56
C ALA A 235 0.97 -6.96 13.77
N ASP A 236 0.02 -6.93 12.84
CA ASP A 236 -0.32 -8.08 11.99
C ASP A 236 0.57 -8.14 10.74
N ALA A 237 1.01 -7.00 10.24
CA ALA A 237 1.82 -6.92 9.05
C ALA A 237 2.81 -5.74 9.07
N VAL A 238 3.81 -5.83 8.19
CA VAL A 238 4.77 -4.77 7.94
C VAL A 238 4.90 -4.51 6.43
N LEU A 239 4.95 -3.22 6.03
CA LEU A 239 5.24 -2.81 4.66
C LEU A 239 6.68 -2.33 4.57
N ILE A 240 7.50 -3.01 3.75
CA ILE A 240 8.94 -2.78 3.62
C ILE A 240 9.30 -2.50 2.16
N GLY A 241 9.84 -1.31 1.89
CA GLY A 241 10.31 -0.91 0.57
C GLY A 241 11.84 -0.73 0.51
N GLU A 242 12.36 0.37 1.04
CA GLU A 242 13.77 0.79 0.86
C GLU A 242 14.77 -0.32 1.24
N THR A 243 14.58 -0.96 2.38
CA THR A 243 15.48 -2.02 2.90
C THR A 243 15.59 -3.20 1.94
N LEU A 244 14.47 -3.64 1.36
CA LEU A 244 14.43 -4.73 0.40
C LEU A 244 14.93 -4.30 -0.97
N MET A 245 14.56 -3.09 -1.43
CA MET A 245 15.00 -2.58 -2.73
C MET A 245 16.52 -2.39 -2.83
N ARG A 246 17.18 -2.02 -1.73
CA ARG A 246 18.64 -1.85 -1.67
C ARG A 246 19.41 -3.16 -1.53
N ALA A 247 18.76 -4.24 -1.15
CA ALA A 247 19.41 -5.54 -1.01
C ALA A 247 19.77 -6.12 -2.38
N SER A 248 20.99 -6.65 -2.53
CA SER A 248 21.41 -7.39 -3.72
C SER A 248 20.71 -8.75 -3.83
N ASP A 249 20.50 -9.41 -2.70
CA ASP A 249 19.75 -10.67 -2.57
C ASP A 249 18.50 -10.41 -1.71
N LYS A 250 17.35 -10.29 -2.37
CA LYS A 250 16.08 -9.96 -1.74
C LYS A 250 15.53 -11.12 -0.92
N ALA A 251 15.71 -12.34 -1.40
CA ALA A 251 15.25 -13.54 -0.72
C ALA A 251 15.99 -13.72 0.62
N ARG A 252 17.32 -13.62 0.58
CA ARG A 252 18.15 -13.65 1.78
C ARG A 252 17.77 -12.54 2.75
N ARG A 253 17.60 -11.31 2.23
CA ARG A 253 17.25 -10.17 3.08
C ARG A 253 15.89 -10.33 3.76
N LEU A 254 14.89 -10.85 3.05
CA LEU A 254 13.59 -11.15 3.62
C LEU A 254 13.68 -12.24 4.70
N ALA A 255 14.47 -13.30 4.48
CA ALA A 255 14.71 -14.35 5.47
C ALA A 255 15.40 -13.80 6.72
N GLU A 256 16.42 -12.93 6.58
CA GLU A 256 17.07 -12.22 7.69
C GLU A 256 16.07 -11.39 8.51
N LEU A 257 15.22 -10.62 7.83
CA LEU A 257 14.19 -9.79 8.49
C LEU A 257 13.16 -10.64 9.25
N ARG A 258 12.82 -11.82 8.72
CA ARG A 258 11.92 -12.78 9.40
C ARG A 258 12.56 -13.42 10.63
N GLY A 259 13.89 -13.38 10.75
CA GLY A 259 14.64 -14.06 11.82
C GLY A 259 14.90 -15.54 11.51
N ASN A 260 14.93 -15.92 10.23
CA ASN A 260 15.12 -17.29 9.76
C ASN A 260 16.59 -17.58 9.37
N LEU A 261 17.50 -16.63 9.60
CA LEU A 261 18.95 -16.75 9.34
C LEU A 261 19.75 -16.28 10.54
#